data_80472a18502fffea5a860ed1a6eb83af
#
_entry.id   80472a18502fffea5a860ed1a6eb83af
#
_cell.length_a   1.000
_cell.length_b   1.000
_cell.length_c   1.000
_cell.angle_alpha   90.00
_cell.angle_beta   90.00
_cell.angle_gamma   90.00
#
_symmetry.space_group_name_H-M   'P 1'
#
loop_
_entity.id
_entity.type
_entity.pdbx_description
1 polymer ?
#
loop_
_entity_poly.entity_id
_entity_poly.type
_entity_poly.pdbx_seq_one_letter_code
_entity_poly.pdbx_strand_id
1 'polypeptide(L)'
;MELAKNQEHTVTIEGYGEGGMGVARIDGRVVFVHGALRGEKCRVLILKTLKSLAFAKVLEVLEPSGARIESDCPYFPRCGGCTYRHMSYEEELRLKKQRVQDNLARIGGSDVVVEEILGAQDTLRYRNKAQYPVSKDGAVGFYRARTHEVIECEQCLLVKPEADAAAEALREYMQSCRVAGYDEKMGRG
;
A
#
# COMPACT_ATOMS: atom_id res chain seq x y z
N MET A 1 17.32 11.38 23.07
CA MET A 1 17.13 12.48 22.07
C MET A 1 15.66 12.50 21.67
N GLU A 2 15.04 13.68 21.55
CA GLU A 2 13.62 13.72 21.18
C GLU A 2 13.44 13.36 19.70
N LEU A 3 12.55 12.41 19.41
CA LEU A 3 12.28 11.94 18.05
C LEU A 3 11.56 13.05 17.27
N ALA A 4 12.16 13.53 16.18
CA ALA A 4 11.65 14.65 15.39
C ALA A 4 11.48 14.29 13.91
N LYS A 5 10.62 15.07 13.23
CA LYS A 5 10.40 14.96 11.78
C LYS A 5 11.72 15.18 11.03
N ASN A 6 11.90 14.45 9.92
CA ASN A 6 13.06 14.45 9.03
C ASN A 6 14.35 13.87 9.64
N GLN A 7 14.30 13.27 10.82
CA GLN A 7 15.41 12.47 11.32
C GLN A 7 15.47 11.10 10.65
N GLU A 8 16.68 10.60 10.47
CA GLU A 8 16.93 9.24 9.99
C GLU A 8 17.32 8.34 11.17
N HIS A 9 16.80 7.13 11.17
CA HIS A 9 17.10 6.11 12.17
C HIS A 9 17.28 4.75 11.52
N THR A 10 18.10 3.91 12.12
CA THR A 10 18.15 2.49 11.79
C THR A 10 17.32 1.74 12.80
N VAL A 11 16.35 0.95 12.30
CA VAL A 11 15.41 0.21 13.13
C VAL A 11 15.25 -1.23 12.65
N THR A 12 14.92 -2.14 13.56
CA THR A 12 14.46 -3.49 13.24
C THR A 12 12.95 -3.54 13.34
N ILE A 13 12.30 -4.17 12.36
CA ILE A 13 10.84 -4.28 12.29
C ILE A 13 10.39 -5.50 13.08
N GLU A 14 9.62 -5.28 14.14
CA GLU A 14 9.19 -6.31 15.10
C GLU A 14 7.89 -7.01 14.66
N GLY A 15 7.05 -6.33 13.89
CA GLY A 15 5.73 -6.84 13.49
C GLY A 15 5.02 -5.89 12.53
N TYR A 16 3.69 -6.02 12.47
CA TYR A 16 2.84 -5.20 11.61
C TYR A 16 1.77 -4.46 12.40
N GLY A 17 1.50 -3.23 11.99
CA GLY A 17 0.41 -2.42 12.45
C GLY A 17 -0.72 -2.30 11.44
N GLU A 18 -1.60 -1.31 11.66
CA GLU A 18 -2.70 -1.03 10.76
C GLU A 18 -2.22 -0.70 9.34
N GLY A 19 -2.96 -1.18 8.34
CA GLY A 19 -2.60 -0.99 6.94
C GLY A 19 -1.32 -1.71 6.50
N GLY A 20 -0.81 -2.68 7.31
CA GLY A 20 0.40 -3.44 6.99
C GLY A 20 1.70 -2.66 7.12
N MET A 21 1.68 -1.55 7.83
CA MET A 21 2.91 -0.82 8.17
C MET A 21 3.76 -1.68 9.10
N GLY A 22 5.08 -1.72 8.87
CA GLY A 22 6.01 -2.31 9.82
C GLY A 22 5.97 -1.57 11.16
N VAL A 23 6.17 -2.27 12.25
CA VAL A 23 6.24 -1.69 13.60
C VAL A 23 7.66 -1.84 14.13
N ALA A 24 8.22 -0.73 14.56
CA ALA A 24 9.52 -0.67 15.23
C ALA A 24 9.42 0.17 16.51
N ARG A 25 10.50 0.21 17.29
CA ARG A 25 10.62 1.08 18.47
C ARG A 25 11.90 1.92 18.42
N ILE A 26 11.76 3.20 18.77
CA ILE A 26 12.89 4.11 18.96
C ILE A 26 12.72 4.74 20.34
N ASP A 27 13.66 4.52 21.24
CA ASP A 27 13.63 5.01 22.64
C ASP A 27 12.29 4.69 23.34
N GLY A 28 11.76 3.47 23.13
CA GLY A 28 10.48 3.00 23.70
C GLY A 28 9.22 3.50 22.97
N ARG A 29 9.33 4.46 22.05
CA ARG A 29 8.21 4.99 21.26
C ARG A 29 7.94 4.09 20.06
N VAL A 30 6.67 3.78 19.80
CA VAL A 30 6.25 3.00 18.64
C VAL A 30 6.40 3.85 17.37
N VAL A 31 6.99 3.24 16.33
CA VAL A 31 7.16 3.84 15.01
C VAL A 31 6.52 2.94 13.96
N PHE A 32 5.54 3.48 13.23
CA PHE A 32 4.93 2.81 12.08
C PHE A 32 5.70 3.15 10.82
N VAL A 33 6.22 2.13 10.14
CA VAL A 33 7.13 2.28 9.00
C VAL A 33 6.45 1.81 7.71
N HIS A 34 6.23 2.74 6.79
CA HIS A 34 5.70 2.40 5.47
C HIS A 34 6.71 1.63 4.64
N GLY A 35 6.27 0.51 4.04
CA GLY A 35 7.05 -0.29 3.11
C GLY A 35 8.06 -1.25 3.74
N ALA A 36 8.07 -1.39 5.06
CA ALA A 36 8.92 -2.32 5.79
C ALA A 36 8.20 -3.63 6.13
N LEU A 37 8.94 -4.74 6.11
CA LEU A 37 8.44 -6.05 6.50
C LEU A 37 9.03 -6.49 7.84
N ARG A 38 8.28 -7.35 8.55
CA ARG A 38 8.73 -7.93 9.80
C ARG A 38 10.06 -8.67 9.62
N GLY A 39 10.98 -8.47 10.56
CA GLY A 39 12.32 -9.06 10.58
C GLY A 39 13.35 -8.26 9.80
N GLU A 40 12.95 -7.21 9.07
CA GLU A 40 13.91 -6.36 8.36
C GLU A 40 14.62 -5.39 9.27
N LYS A 41 15.85 -5.08 8.91
CA LYS A 41 16.57 -3.92 9.44
C LYS A 41 16.62 -2.83 8.36
N CYS A 42 16.07 -1.68 8.68
CA CYS A 42 15.84 -0.60 7.73
C CYS A 42 16.43 0.72 8.23
N ARG A 43 16.97 1.51 7.30
CA ARG A 43 17.16 2.94 7.49
C ARG A 43 15.86 3.64 7.10
N VAL A 44 15.31 4.42 8.02
CA VAL A 44 13.99 5.03 7.90
C VAL A 44 14.05 6.53 8.11
N LEU A 45 13.14 7.27 7.46
CA LEU A 45 12.94 8.70 7.64
C LEU A 45 11.65 8.94 8.42
N ILE A 46 11.74 9.70 9.52
CA ILE A 46 10.58 10.11 10.29
C ILE A 46 9.78 11.16 9.52
N LEU A 47 8.52 10.84 9.24
CA LEU A 47 7.60 11.71 8.50
C LEU A 47 6.75 12.59 9.43
N LYS A 48 6.34 12.02 10.58
CA LYS A 48 5.47 12.68 11.55
C LYS A 48 5.67 12.07 12.92
N THR A 49 5.68 12.93 13.92
CA THR A 49 5.69 12.51 15.34
C THR A 49 4.39 12.94 16.02
N LEU A 50 3.87 12.07 16.89
CA LEU A 50 2.76 12.32 17.80
C LEU A 50 3.23 12.07 19.23
N LYS A 51 2.40 12.37 20.23
CA LYS A 51 2.78 12.25 21.65
C LYS A 51 3.32 10.85 22.00
N SER A 52 2.70 9.76 21.52
CA SER A 52 3.03 8.38 21.89
C SER A 52 3.58 7.54 20.76
N LEU A 53 3.52 7.99 19.51
CA LEU A 53 3.94 7.23 18.34
C LEU A 53 4.50 8.13 17.24
N ALA A 54 5.15 7.52 16.23
CA ALA A 54 5.61 8.22 15.04
C ALA A 54 5.31 7.42 13.78
N PHE A 55 5.39 8.10 12.64
CA PHE A 55 5.29 7.50 11.30
C PHE A 55 6.58 7.75 10.54
N ALA A 56 7.05 6.73 9.86
CA ALA A 56 8.26 6.76 9.06
C ALA A 56 8.04 6.08 7.70
N LYS A 57 8.97 6.28 6.80
CA LYS A 57 9.09 5.49 5.56
C LYS A 57 10.47 4.88 5.45
N VAL A 58 10.56 3.74 4.78
CA VAL A 58 11.84 3.14 4.43
C VAL A 58 12.58 4.05 3.45
N LEU A 59 13.85 4.32 3.74
CA LEU A 59 14.82 4.88 2.81
C LEU A 59 15.63 3.76 2.17
N GLU A 60 16.02 2.76 2.97
CA GLU A 60 16.85 1.66 2.56
C GLU A 60 16.58 0.42 3.42
N VAL A 61 16.52 -0.75 2.81
CA VAL A 61 16.47 -2.03 3.50
C VAL A 61 17.90 -2.53 3.61
N LEU A 62 18.44 -2.54 4.83
CA LEU A 62 19.81 -2.93 5.11
C LEU A 62 19.96 -4.46 5.20
N GLU A 63 18.98 -5.10 5.85
CA GLU A 63 18.88 -6.55 5.98
C GLU A 63 17.44 -6.95 5.60
N PRO A 64 17.23 -7.54 4.41
CA PRO A 64 15.89 -7.88 3.94
C PRO A 64 15.33 -9.10 4.66
N SER A 65 14.01 -9.14 4.81
CA SER A 65 13.27 -10.35 5.21
C SER A 65 13.23 -11.34 4.04
N GLY A 66 13.27 -12.64 4.34
CA GLY A 66 13.02 -13.69 3.33
C GLY A 66 11.63 -13.63 2.69
N ALA A 67 10.71 -12.88 3.29
CA ALA A 67 9.38 -12.63 2.75
C ALA A 67 9.32 -11.43 1.78
N ARG A 68 10.41 -10.67 1.61
CA ARG A 68 10.46 -9.57 0.65
C ARG A 68 10.61 -10.10 -0.76
N ILE A 69 9.75 -9.65 -1.65
CA ILE A 69 9.81 -9.94 -3.08
C ILE A 69 9.93 -8.64 -3.88
N GLU A 70 10.48 -8.72 -5.06
CA GLU A 70 10.39 -7.65 -6.04
C GLU A 70 8.96 -7.60 -6.60
N SER A 71 8.40 -6.40 -6.69
CA SER A 71 7.05 -6.23 -7.23
C SER A 71 7.06 -6.41 -8.74
N ASP A 72 6.19 -7.28 -9.24
CA ASP A 72 5.92 -7.47 -10.67
C ASP A 72 5.06 -6.34 -11.28
N CYS A 73 4.57 -5.39 -10.47
CA CYS A 73 3.79 -4.26 -10.91
C CYS A 73 4.66 -3.00 -11.07
N PRO A 74 4.79 -2.43 -12.29
CA PRO A 74 5.64 -1.27 -12.54
C PRO A 74 5.13 0.01 -11.86
N TYR A 75 3.87 0.03 -11.45
CA TYR A 75 3.25 1.19 -10.79
C TYR A 75 3.41 1.18 -9.27
N PHE A 76 3.78 0.03 -8.68
CA PHE A 76 4.06 -0.08 -7.25
C PHE A 76 5.44 0.54 -6.94
N PRO A 77 5.62 1.27 -5.82
CA PRO A 77 4.66 1.57 -4.77
C PRO A 77 3.89 2.89 -4.96
N ARG A 78 4.00 3.55 -6.13
CA ARG A 78 3.36 4.85 -6.38
C ARG A 78 1.83 4.77 -6.43
N CYS A 79 1.30 3.73 -7.09
CA CYS A 79 -0.13 3.46 -7.17
C CYS A 79 -0.69 3.08 -5.79
N GLY A 80 -1.77 3.73 -5.37
CA GLY A 80 -2.46 3.48 -4.10
C GLY A 80 -3.36 2.23 -4.08
N GLY A 81 -3.45 1.50 -5.21
CA GLY A 81 -4.33 0.34 -5.34
C GLY A 81 -3.85 -0.92 -4.61
N CYS A 82 -2.55 -1.01 -4.25
CA CYS A 82 -1.94 -2.18 -3.62
C CYS A 82 -1.10 -1.78 -2.41
N THR A 83 -1.19 -2.61 -1.35
CA THR A 83 -0.42 -2.41 -0.12
C THR A 83 0.74 -3.39 0.01
N TYR A 84 0.59 -4.64 -0.48
CA TYR A 84 1.45 -5.78 -0.13
C TYR A 84 2.26 -6.35 -1.30
N ARG A 85 2.39 -5.66 -2.44
CA ARG A 85 3.07 -6.20 -3.64
C ARG A 85 4.59 -6.38 -3.48
N HIS A 86 5.18 -5.96 -2.38
CA HIS A 86 6.58 -6.18 -1.99
C HIS A 86 6.77 -7.32 -0.98
N MET A 87 5.69 -8.07 -0.71
CA MET A 87 5.61 -9.13 0.31
C MET A 87 5.15 -10.43 -0.34
N SER A 88 5.73 -11.57 0.06
CA SER A 88 5.25 -12.88 -0.38
C SER A 88 3.82 -13.13 0.09
N TYR A 89 3.08 -13.94 -0.67
CA TYR A 89 1.67 -14.20 -0.35
C TYR A 89 1.51 -14.95 0.97
N GLU A 90 2.46 -15.82 1.32
CA GLU A 90 2.50 -16.51 2.61
C GLU A 90 2.61 -15.53 3.78
N GLU A 91 3.46 -14.51 3.65
CA GLU A 91 3.58 -13.49 4.69
C GLU A 91 2.35 -12.59 4.74
N GLU A 92 1.74 -12.27 3.61
CA GLU A 92 0.47 -11.54 3.54
C GLU A 92 -0.64 -12.30 4.28
N LEU A 93 -0.76 -13.61 4.08
CA LEU A 93 -1.71 -14.45 4.79
C LEU A 93 -1.40 -14.47 6.29
N ARG A 94 -0.13 -14.62 6.67
CA ARG A 94 0.29 -14.62 8.08
C ARG A 94 -0.07 -13.30 8.77
N LEU A 95 0.21 -12.17 8.11
CA LEU A 95 -0.16 -10.83 8.60
C LEU A 95 -1.67 -10.71 8.81
N LYS A 96 -2.46 -11.13 7.82
CA LYS A 96 -3.94 -11.07 7.89
C LYS A 96 -4.49 -11.94 9.01
N LYS A 97 -3.99 -13.18 9.17
CA LYS A 97 -4.36 -14.07 10.26
C LYS A 97 -4.04 -13.45 11.61
N GLN A 98 -2.82 -12.95 11.79
CA GLN A 98 -2.38 -12.30 13.03
C GLN A 98 -3.23 -11.07 13.36
N ARG A 99 -3.59 -10.26 12.37
CA ARG A 99 -4.46 -9.11 12.57
C ARG A 99 -5.85 -9.48 13.10
N VAL A 100 -6.44 -10.55 12.56
CA VAL A 100 -7.74 -11.05 13.05
C VAL A 100 -7.59 -11.54 14.49
N GLN A 101 -6.56 -12.32 14.77
CA GLN A 101 -6.28 -12.82 16.12
C GLN A 101 -6.08 -11.68 17.13
N ASP A 102 -5.29 -10.66 16.77
CA ASP A 102 -5.06 -9.49 17.62
C ASP A 102 -6.34 -8.70 17.89
N ASN A 103 -7.19 -8.55 16.88
CA ASN A 103 -8.48 -7.84 17.02
C ASN A 103 -9.44 -8.62 17.94
N LEU A 104 -9.52 -9.93 17.79
CA LEU A 104 -10.34 -10.78 18.67
C LEU A 104 -9.86 -10.66 20.13
N ALA A 105 -8.57 -10.78 20.35
CA ALA A 105 -8.02 -10.74 21.70
C ALA A 105 -8.08 -9.34 22.34
N ARG A 106 -7.59 -8.30 21.62
CA ARG A 106 -7.39 -6.97 22.21
C ARG A 106 -8.61 -6.08 22.18
N ILE A 107 -9.46 -6.21 21.16
CA ILE A 107 -10.66 -5.40 20.98
C ILE A 107 -11.89 -6.17 21.42
N GLY A 108 -12.00 -7.43 20.98
CA GLY A 108 -13.13 -8.32 21.29
C GLY A 108 -13.07 -8.92 22.69
N GLY A 109 -11.92 -8.90 23.37
CA GLY A 109 -11.73 -9.56 24.66
C GLY A 109 -11.97 -11.06 24.61
N SER A 110 -11.73 -11.68 23.45
CA SER A 110 -12.05 -13.10 23.17
C SER A 110 -10.77 -13.95 23.14
N ASP A 111 -10.83 -15.10 23.78
CA ASP A 111 -9.75 -16.11 23.78
C ASP A 111 -9.82 -17.07 22.58
N VAL A 112 -10.72 -16.81 21.62
CA VAL A 112 -10.85 -17.64 20.41
C VAL A 112 -9.57 -17.59 19.60
N VAL A 113 -9.05 -18.76 19.25
CA VAL A 113 -7.86 -18.91 18.41
C VAL A 113 -8.29 -19.01 16.95
N VAL A 114 -7.68 -18.20 16.09
CA VAL A 114 -7.83 -18.32 14.63
C VAL A 114 -6.94 -19.48 14.17
N GLU A 115 -7.53 -20.62 13.91
CA GLU A 115 -6.79 -21.85 13.57
C GLU A 115 -6.17 -21.76 12.19
N GLU A 116 -6.94 -21.29 11.20
CA GLU A 116 -6.56 -21.33 9.79
C GLU A 116 -6.92 -20.03 9.06
N ILE A 117 -6.24 -19.76 7.95
CA ILE A 117 -6.60 -18.76 6.96
C ILE A 117 -6.64 -19.41 5.57
N LEU A 118 -7.75 -19.30 4.89
CA LEU A 118 -7.89 -19.80 3.53
C LEU A 118 -7.39 -18.75 2.54
N GLY A 119 -6.33 -19.09 1.82
CA GLY A 119 -5.79 -18.25 0.75
C GLY A 119 -6.59 -18.39 -0.54
N ALA A 120 -6.51 -17.36 -1.40
CA ALA A 120 -7.03 -17.45 -2.76
C ALA A 120 -6.10 -18.30 -3.64
N GLN A 121 -6.66 -19.08 -4.56
CA GLN A 121 -5.89 -19.81 -5.57
C GLN A 121 -5.22 -18.84 -6.54
N ASP A 122 -5.99 -17.85 -7.03
CA ASP A 122 -5.51 -16.81 -7.92
C ASP A 122 -5.36 -15.49 -7.16
N THR A 123 -4.14 -15.00 -7.07
CA THR A 123 -3.80 -13.72 -6.44
C THR A 123 -3.78 -12.55 -7.41
N LEU A 124 -3.99 -12.83 -8.71
CA LEU A 124 -4.07 -11.87 -9.82
C LEU A 124 -5.42 -11.94 -10.50
N ARG A 125 -5.81 -10.89 -11.20
CA ARG A 125 -7.01 -10.82 -12.03
C ARG A 125 -8.33 -11.14 -11.31
N TYR A 126 -8.36 -11.04 -9.98
CA TYR A 126 -9.54 -11.40 -9.18
C TYR A 126 -10.56 -10.26 -9.03
N ARG A 127 -10.17 -9.00 -9.28
CA ARG A 127 -11.08 -7.85 -9.16
C ARG A 127 -12.00 -7.78 -10.36
N ASN A 128 -13.30 -7.87 -10.12
CA ASN A 128 -14.36 -7.72 -11.12
C ASN A 128 -14.95 -6.30 -11.19
N LYS A 129 -14.54 -5.42 -10.27
CA LYS A 129 -14.93 -4.00 -10.25
C LYS A 129 -13.67 -3.14 -10.21
N ALA A 130 -13.51 -2.24 -11.17
CA ALA A 130 -12.48 -1.22 -11.20
C ALA A 130 -13.14 0.17 -11.25
N GLN A 131 -12.47 1.14 -10.66
CA GLN A 131 -12.81 2.56 -10.78
C GLN A 131 -11.54 3.26 -11.24
N TYR A 132 -11.57 3.77 -12.46
CA TYR A 132 -10.47 4.49 -13.07
C TYR A 132 -10.77 5.99 -13.02
N PRO A 133 -10.16 6.76 -12.10
CA PRO A 133 -10.18 8.21 -12.19
C PRO A 133 -9.52 8.67 -13.49
N VAL A 134 -10.04 9.75 -14.03
CA VAL A 134 -9.49 10.43 -15.20
C VAL A 134 -8.95 11.78 -14.72
N SER A 135 -7.67 12.06 -14.98
CA SER A 135 -7.09 13.35 -14.68
C SER A 135 -7.59 14.42 -15.66
N LYS A 136 -7.45 15.69 -15.31
CA LYS A 136 -7.78 16.82 -16.20
C LYS A 136 -7.05 16.76 -17.55
N ASP A 137 -5.86 16.17 -17.56
CA ASP A 137 -5.01 16.03 -18.75
C ASP A 137 -5.30 14.73 -19.52
N GLY A 138 -6.35 13.98 -19.15
CA GLY A 138 -6.81 12.78 -19.83
C GLY A 138 -6.11 11.48 -19.40
N ALA A 139 -5.21 11.49 -18.40
CA ALA A 139 -4.61 10.26 -17.91
C ALA A 139 -5.66 9.42 -17.17
N VAL A 140 -5.78 8.14 -17.52
CA VAL A 140 -6.70 7.16 -16.94
C VAL A 140 -5.89 6.14 -16.13
N GLY A 141 -6.24 5.94 -14.85
CA GLY A 141 -5.44 5.04 -14.03
C GLY A 141 -5.97 4.92 -12.61
N PHE A 142 -5.07 4.96 -11.63
CA PHE A 142 -5.42 4.90 -10.21
C PHE A 142 -4.79 6.04 -9.44
N TYR A 143 -5.41 6.46 -8.35
CA TYR A 143 -4.83 7.50 -7.51
C TYR A 143 -3.52 7.03 -6.85
N ARG A 144 -2.55 7.92 -6.81
CA ARG A 144 -1.41 7.80 -5.90
C ARG A 144 -1.95 7.75 -4.46
N ALA A 145 -1.36 6.89 -3.65
CA ALA A 145 -1.77 6.72 -2.25
C ALA A 145 -1.89 8.07 -1.52
N ARG A 146 -3.06 8.32 -0.92
CA ARG A 146 -3.38 9.52 -0.13
C ARG A 146 -3.36 10.84 -0.91
N THR A 147 -3.53 10.79 -2.21
CA THR A 147 -3.62 11.98 -3.07
C THR A 147 -4.71 11.80 -4.13
N HIS A 148 -5.03 12.88 -4.87
CA HIS A 148 -5.87 12.85 -6.07
C HIS A 148 -5.03 12.87 -7.36
N GLU A 149 -3.71 12.66 -7.25
CA GLU A 149 -2.85 12.51 -8.42
C GLU A 149 -3.13 11.17 -9.09
N VAL A 150 -3.50 11.19 -10.35
CA VAL A 150 -3.73 9.98 -11.14
C VAL A 150 -2.39 9.43 -11.63
N ILE A 151 -2.09 8.19 -11.26
CA ILE A 151 -1.01 7.40 -11.85
C ILE A 151 -1.61 6.68 -13.05
N GLU A 152 -1.21 7.07 -14.23
CA GLU A 152 -1.63 6.40 -15.45
C GLU A 152 -1.25 4.93 -15.42
N CYS A 153 -2.20 4.07 -15.74
CA CYS A 153 -2.04 2.62 -15.63
C CYS A 153 -2.65 1.95 -16.87
N GLU A 154 -1.79 1.45 -17.74
CA GLU A 154 -2.21 0.73 -18.95
C GLU A 154 -2.77 -0.65 -18.61
N GLN A 155 -2.11 -1.34 -17.66
CA GLN A 155 -2.53 -2.67 -17.22
C GLN A 155 -2.41 -2.79 -15.71
N CYS A 156 -3.49 -3.21 -15.06
CA CYS A 156 -3.50 -3.52 -13.64
C CYS A 156 -3.54 -5.04 -13.43
N LEU A 157 -2.57 -5.60 -12.75
CA LEU A 157 -2.49 -7.04 -12.49
C LEU A 157 -3.65 -7.60 -11.67
N LEU A 158 -4.42 -6.76 -11.00
CA LEU A 158 -5.51 -7.21 -10.13
C LEU A 158 -6.89 -7.23 -10.81
N VAL A 159 -7.12 -6.35 -11.80
CA VAL A 159 -8.41 -6.27 -12.48
C VAL A 159 -8.49 -7.25 -13.64
N LYS A 160 -9.69 -7.56 -14.08
CA LYS A 160 -9.94 -8.37 -15.27
C LYS A 160 -9.40 -7.65 -16.51
N PRO A 161 -8.86 -8.39 -17.53
CA PRO A 161 -8.35 -7.78 -18.76
C PRO A 161 -9.37 -6.91 -19.49
N GLU A 162 -10.65 -7.25 -19.39
CA GLU A 162 -11.76 -6.51 -20.01
C GLU A 162 -11.89 -5.10 -19.41
N ALA A 163 -11.57 -4.92 -18.13
CA ALA A 163 -11.58 -3.61 -17.49
C ALA A 163 -10.40 -2.74 -17.96
N ASP A 164 -9.21 -3.32 -18.17
CA ASP A 164 -8.06 -2.64 -18.76
C ASP A 164 -8.37 -2.25 -20.22
N ALA A 165 -9.00 -3.14 -21.01
CA ALA A 165 -9.41 -2.85 -22.38
C ALA A 165 -10.45 -1.71 -22.46
N ALA A 166 -11.41 -1.68 -21.54
CA ALA A 166 -12.37 -0.58 -21.47
C ALA A 166 -11.71 0.76 -21.11
N ALA A 167 -10.72 0.75 -20.22
CA ALA A 167 -9.96 1.94 -19.88
C ALA A 167 -9.12 2.45 -21.07
N GLU A 168 -8.55 1.54 -21.86
CA GLU A 168 -7.82 1.88 -23.09
C GLU A 168 -8.73 2.52 -24.15
N ALA A 169 -9.88 1.89 -24.43
CA ALA A 169 -10.86 2.44 -25.36
C ALA A 169 -11.32 3.86 -24.93
N LEU A 170 -11.43 4.12 -23.60
CA LEU A 170 -11.73 5.45 -23.09
C LEU A 170 -10.59 6.44 -23.40
N ARG A 171 -9.32 6.05 -23.20
CA ARG A 171 -8.18 6.92 -23.54
C ARG A 171 -8.15 7.30 -25.01
N GLU A 172 -8.31 6.29 -25.90
CA GLU A 172 -8.36 6.51 -27.35
C GLU A 172 -9.51 7.45 -27.74
N TYR A 173 -10.69 7.25 -27.16
CA TYR A 173 -11.84 8.13 -27.40
C TYR A 173 -11.54 9.57 -26.96
N MET A 174 -11.03 9.76 -25.73
CA MET A 174 -10.71 11.09 -25.22
C MET A 174 -9.65 11.81 -26.05
N GLN A 175 -8.62 11.09 -26.52
CA GLN A 175 -7.60 11.64 -27.39
C GLN A 175 -8.15 12.02 -28.77
N SER A 176 -8.89 11.11 -29.42
CA SER A 176 -9.41 11.32 -30.78
C SER A 176 -10.47 12.44 -30.81
N CYS A 177 -11.32 12.51 -29.81
CA CYS A 177 -12.38 13.51 -29.70
C CYS A 177 -11.95 14.79 -28.96
N ARG A 178 -10.70 14.86 -28.47
CA ARG A 178 -10.16 15.98 -27.69
C ARG A 178 -11.00 16.31 -26.45
N VAL A 179 -11.48 15.25 -25.78
CA VAL A 179 -12.26 15.39 -24.53
C VAL A 179 -11.29 15.59 -23.37
N ALA A 180 -11.45 16.68 -22.63
CA ALA A 180 -10.68 16.92 -21.41
C ALA A 180 -11.29 16.18 -20.21
N GLY A 181 -10.46 15.81 -19.24
CA GLY A 181 -10.96 15.33 -17.96
C GLY A 181 -11.41 16.50 -17.07
N TYR A 182 -12.15 16.17 -16.01
CA TYR A 182 -12.66 17.17 -15.07
C TYR A 182 -11.53 17.81 -14.25
N ASP A 183 -11.46 19.13 -14.24
CA ASP A 183 -10.56 19.91 -13.39
C ASP A 183 -11.27 20.30 -12.10
N GLU A 184 -10.93 19.63 -10.99
CA GLU A 184 -11.52 19.89 -9.66
C GLU A 184 -11.31 21.33 -9.18
N LYS A 185 -10.19 21.97 -9.57
CA LYS A 185 -9.85 23.35 -9.16
C LYS A 185 -10.67 24.39 -9.90
N MET A 186 -10.93 24.12 -11.17
CA MET A 186 -11.68 25.03 -12.04
C MET A 186 -13.19 24.73 -12.04
N GLY A 187 -13.59 23.55 -11.54
CA GLY A 187 -14.99 23.11 -11.49
C GLY A 187 -15.60 22.83 -12.87
N ARG A 188 -14.78 22.43 -13.86
CA ARG A 188 -15.20 22.19 -15.25
C ARG A 188 -14.35 21.12 -15.93
N GLY A 189 -14.91 20.45 -16.95
CA GLY A 189 -14.27 19.46 -17.81
C GLY A 189 -14.97 19.38 -19.14
#